data_228dacb59f8c035c415d5872f4abcfa8
#
_entry.id   228dacb59f8c035c415d5872f4abcfa8
#
_cell.length_a   1.000
_cell.length_b   1.000
_cell.length_c   1.000
_cell.angle_alpha   90.00
_cell.angle_beta   90.00
_cell.angle_gamma   90.00
#
_symmetry.space_group_name_H-M   'P 1'
#
loop_
_entity.id
_entity.type
_entity.pdbx_description
1 polymer ?
#
loop_
_entity_poly.entity_id
_entity_poly.type
_entity_poly.pdbx_seq_one_letter_code
_entity_poly.pdbx_strand_id
1 'polypeptide(L)'
;LLLSSAASDVYKRQAYQCMQWRLPYSSGMRGLNGLNRIELGIPTEETYVEKYCQIRGISKIDNWNFYLVFSFFRLAAILEGVVMRAREGNASNPERAKKMAAAIPILANMAEQLIKD
;
A
#
# COMPACT_ATOMS: atom_id res chain seq x y z
N LEU A 1 -10.29 5.63 -22.42
CA LEU A 1 -10.82 4.68 -21.47
C LEU A 1 -10.12 3.34 -21.56
N LEU A 2 -10.14 2.78 -22.75
CA LEU A 2 -9.52 1.47 -22.97
C LEU A 2 -8.01 1.52 -22.87
N LEU A 3 -7.42 2.63 -23.33
CA LEU A 3 -6.01 2.83 -23.22
C LEU A 3 -5.57 2.95 -21.80
N SER A 4 -6.47 3.23 -20.90
CA SER A 4 -6.14 3.34 -19.51
C SER A 4 -5.87 1.99 -18.85
N SER A 5 -6.16 0.86 -19.49
CA SER A 5 -6.00 -0.43 -18.85
C SER A 5 -4.54 -0.73 -18.51
N ALA A 6 -3.60 -0.63 -19.47
CA ALA A 6 -2.18 -0.82 -19.19
C ALA A 6 -1.61 0.29 -18.30
N ALA A 7 -1.99 1.54 -18.57
CA ALA A 7 -1.57 2.68 -17.75
C ALA A 7 -2.11 2.54 -16.32
N SER A 8 -3.37 2.15 -16.17
CA SER A 8 -4.00 1.92 -14.88
C SER A 8 -3.27 0.84 -14.09
N ASP A 9 -2.83 -0.24 -14.73
CA ASP A 9 -2.08 -1.29 -14.06
C ASP A 9 -0.73 -0.79 -13.55
N VAL A 10 -0.07 0.07 -14.31
CA VAL A 10 1.20 0.69 -13.88
C VAL A 10 0.96 1.60 -12.68
N TYR A 11 -0.09 2.43 -12.72
CA TYR A 11 -0.41 3.33 -11.61
C TYR A 11 -0.83 2.58 -10.36
N LYS A 12 -1.54 1.47 -10.50
CA LYS A 12 -1.88 0.59 -9.39
C LYS A 12 -0.63 0.02 -8.73
N ARG A 13 0.36 -0.38 -9.52
CA ARG A 13 1.63 -0.88 -8.99
C ARG A 13 2.40 0.21 -8.25
N GLN A 14 2.43 1.42 -8.81
CA GLN A 14 3.08 2.54 -8.14
C GLN A 14 2.39 2.89 -6.83
N ALA A 15 1.06 2.90 -6.81
CA ALA A 15 0.31 3.16 -5.60
C ALA A 15 0.52 2.06 -4.55
N TYR A 16 0.60 0.81 -4.97
CA TYR A 16 0.88 -0.31 -4.09
C TYR A 16 2.25 -0.14 -3.42
N GLN A 17 3.25 0.29 -4.18
CA GLN A 17 4.57 0.61 -3.64
C GLN A 17 4.49 1.80 -2.68
N CYS A 18 3.80 2.86 -3.06
CA CYS A 18 3.72 4.09 -2.27
C CYS A 18 2.91 3.93 -0.98
N MET A 19 2.05 2.93 -0.88
CA MET A 19 1.33 2.70 0.35
C MET A 19 2.28 2.42 1.53
N GLN A 20 3.52 2.00 1.26
CA GLN A 20 4.53 1.80 2.29
C GLN A 20 4.86 3.09 3.06
N TRP A 21 4.77 4.25 2.39
CA TRP A 21 5.01 5.54 3.08
C TRP A 21 3.97 5.82 4.15
N ARG A 22 2.77 5.29 3.98
CA ARG A 22 1.63 5.57 4.84
C ARG A 22 1.44 4.53 5.94
N LEU A 23 1.90 3.30 5.70
CA LEU A 23 1.79 2.23 6.68
C LEU A 23 2.68 2.50 7.87
N PRO A 24 2.17 2.37 9.12
CA PRO A 24 3.00 2.54 10.30
C PRO A 24 4.11 1.49 10.38
N TYR A 25 5.28 1.93 10.80
CA TYR A 25 6.39 1.00 11.04
C TYR A 25 6.04 -0.01 12.15
N SER A 26 5.26 0.43 13.13
CA SER A 26 4.80 -0.42 14.23
C SER A 26 3.76 -1.46 13.81
N SER A 27 3.22 -1.36 12.59
CA SER A 27 2.29 -2.37 12.09
C SER A 27 3.03 -3.68 11.80
N GLY A 28 2.31 -4.78 11.72
CA GLY A 28 2.89 -6.06 11.35
C GLY A 28 3.51 -6.08 9.96
N MET A 29 3.25 -5.06 9.15
CA MET A 29 3.77 -4.94 7.79
C MET A 29 5.05 -4.09 7.70
N ARG A 30 5.45 -3.46 8.79
CA ARG A 30 6.66 -2.63 8.87
C ARG A 30 6.75 -1.57 7.76
N GLY A 31 5.74 -0.72 7.68
CA GLY A 31 5.76 0.42 6.76
C GLY A 31 6.78 1.48 7.17
N LEU A 32 6.83 2.57 6.43
CA LEU A 32 7.82 3.64 6.64
C LEU A 32 7.32 4.75 7.55
N ASN A 33 6.02 4.82 7.83
CA ASN A 33 5.47 5.88 8.65
C ASN A 33 5.92 5.71 10.10
N GLY A 34 6.49 6.77 10.65
CA GLY A 34 7.07 6.77 12.00
C GLY A 34 8.57 6.64 12.01
N LEU A 35 9.22 6.39 10.87
CA LEU A 35 10.66 6.40 10.74
C LEU A 35 11.18 7.79 10.38
N ASN A 36 12.41 8.09 10.76
CA ASN A 36 13.07 9.31 10.28
C ASN A 36 13.60 9.07 8.88
N ARG A 37 12.76 9.36 7.89
CA ARG A 37 13.08 9.10 6.48
C ARG A 37 14.24 9.92 5.99
N ILE A 38 14.42 11.13 6.51
CA ILE A 38 15.52 12.01 6.11
C ILE A 38 16.86 11.36 6.43
N GLU A 39 17.02 10.89 7.67
CA GLU A 39 18.24 10.19 8.08
C GLU A 39 18.51 8.93 7.28
N LEU A 40 17.45 8.23 6.90
CA LEU A 40 17.56 7.00 6.13
C LEU A 40 17.76 7.24 4.62
N GLY A 41 17.73 8.50 4.18
CA GLY A 41 17.88 8.82 2.78
C GLY A 41 16.69 8.44 1.91
N ILE A 42 15.51 8.30 2.52
CA ILE A 42 14.29 7.93 1.81
C ILE A 42 13.53 9.19 1.44
N PRO A 43 13.18 9.40 0.15
CA PRO A 43 12.42 10.58 -0.27
C PRO A 43 11.00 10.56 0.29
N THR A 44 10.31 11.69 0.21
CA THR A 44 8.88 11.74 0.51
C THR A 44 8.09 11.02 -0.58
N GLU A 45 6.86 10.61 -0.27
CA GLU A 45 5.96 10.04 -1.28
C GLU A 45 5.79 10.99 -2.46
N GLU A 46 5.58 12.28 -2.19
CA GLU A 46 5.42 13.30 -3.22
C GLU A 46 6.64 13.37 -4.15
N THR A 47 7.82 13.42 -3.58
CA THR A 47 9.07 13.46 -4.36
C THR A 47 9.23 12.20 -5.20
N TYR A 48 8.92 11.05 -4.65
CA TYR A 48 8.98 9.77 -5.36
C TYR A 48 8.02 9.76 -6.55
N VAL A 49 6.77 10.20 -6.35
CA VAL A 49 5.76 10.25 -7.41
C VAL A 49 6.13 11.26 -8.48
N GLU A 50 6.62 12.44 -8.09
CA GLU A 50 7.10 13.44 -9.05
C GLU A 50 8.22 12.90 -9.93
N LYS A 51 9.18 12.21 -9.34
CA LYS A 51 10.29 11.63 -10.08
C LYS A 51 9.79 10.57 -11.07
N TYR A 52 8.85 9.75 -10.64
CA TYR A 52 8.21 8.78 -11.52
C TYR A 52 7.54 9.47 -12.72
N CYS A 53 6.77 10.52 -12.44
CA CYS A 53 6.09 11.28 -13.50
C CYS A 53 7.08 11.91 -14.47
N GLN A 54 8.17 12.46 -13.97
CA GLN A 54 9.22 13.04 -14.83
C GLN A 54 9.82 12.00 -15.77
N ILE A 55 10.16 10.84 -15.23
CA ILE A 55 10.76 9.75 -16.01
C ILE A 55 9.77 9.24 -17.08
N ARG A 56 8.49 9.19 -16.75
CA ARG A 56 7.45 8.73 -17.65
C ARG A 56 6.95 9.80 -18.61
N GLY A 57 7.37 11.06 -18.45
CA GLY A 57 6.92 12.15 -19.29
C GLY A 57 5.48 12.55 -19.10
N ILE A 58 4.94 12.36 -17.90
CA ILE A 58 3.57 12.76 -17.56
C ILE A 58 3.59 13.85 -16.50
N SER A 59 2.54 14.68 -16.46
CA SER A 59 2.50 15.80 -15.53
C SER A 59 2.09 15.36 -14.11
N LYS A 60 1.17 14.43 -14.02
CA LYS A 60 0.68 13.89 -12.74
C LYS A 60 -0.06 12.59 -12.99
N ILE A 61 -0.35 11.87 -11.90
CA ILE A 61 -1.22 10.70 -11.93
C ILE A 61 -2.59 11.12 -11.43
N ASP A 62 -3.58 11.11 -12.32
CA ASP A 62 -4.96 11.40 -11.94
C ASP A 62 -5.52 10.28 -11.06
N ASN A 63 -6.41 10.63 -10.14
CA ASN A 63 -7.07 9.69 -9.25
C ASN A 63 -6.08 8.93 -8.34
N TRP A 64 -5.02 9.60 -7.91
CA TRP A 64 -4.00 8.98 -7.08
C TRP A 64 -4.59 8.36 -5.81
N ASN A 65 -5.48 9.08 -5.13
CA ASN A 65 -6.11 8.57 -3.91
C ASN A 65 -6.93 7.30 -4.19
N PHE A 66 -7.61 7.23 -5.33
CA PHE A 66 -8.33 6.02 -5.72
C PHE A 66 -7.38 4.81 -5.81
N TYR A 67 -6.22 4.99 -6.43
CA TYR A 67 -5.25 3.90 -6.55
C TYR A 67 -4.67 3.51 -5.20
N LEU A 68 -4.46 4.46 -4.30
CA LEU A 68 -4.02 4.17 -2.94
C LEU A 68 -5.09 3.38 -2.16
N VAL A 69 -6.34 3.82 -2.22
CA VAL A 69 -7.46 3.11 -1.57
C VAL A 69 -7.55 1.68 -2.10
N PHE A 70 -7.48 1.53 -3.41
CA PHE A 70 -7.49 0.21 -4.04
C PHE A 70 -6.34 -0.66 -3.53
N SER A 71 -5.15 -0.08 -3.38
CA SER A 71 -3.96 -0.79 -2.89
C SER A 71 -4.14 -1.27 -1.45
N PHE A 72 -4.67 -0.42 -0.57
CA PHE A 72 -4.95 -0.82 0.81
C PHE A 72 -6.00 -1.93 0.87
N PHE A 73 -7.05 -1.81 0.09
CA PHE A 73 -8.08 -2.84 0.00
C PHE A 73 -7.50 -4.16 -0.50
N ARG A 74 -6.71 -4.10 -1.55
CA ARG A 74 -6.06 -5.28 -2.13
C ARG A 74 -5.19 -6.00 -1.11
N LEU A 75 -4.36 -5.25 -0.38
CA LEU A 75 -3.50 -5.84 0.63
C LEU A 75 -4.32 -6.46 1.76
N ALA A 76 -5.37 -5.78 2.22
CA ALA A 76 -6.26 -6.32 3.24
C ALA A 76 -6.88 -7.65 2.79
N ALA A 77 -7.32 -7.74 1.55
CA ALA A 77 -7.88 -8.96 0.99
C ALA A 77 -6.84 -10.10 0.93
N ILE A 78 -5.61 -9.77 0.55
CA ILE A 78 -4.50 -10.74 0.54
C ILE A 78 -4.25 -11.27 1.95
N LEU A 79 -4.21 -10.40 2.95
CA LEU A 79 -3.98 -10.79 4.33
C LEU A 79 -5.13 -11.63 4.89
N GLU A 80 -6.36 -11.35 4.50
CA GLU A 80 -7.50 -12.20 4.86
C GLU A 80 -7.30 -13.63 4.37
N GLY A 81 -6.81 -13.79 3.15
CA GLY A 81 -6.49 -15.12 2.62
C GLY A 81 -5.41 -15.83 3.42
N VAL A 82 -4.36 -15.09 3.84
CA VAL A 82 -3.29 -15.64 4.68
C VAL A 82 -3.84 -16.09 6.03
N VAL A 83 -4.68 -15.29 6.66
CA VAL A 83 -5.29 -15.59 7.96
C VAL A 83 -6.20 -16.82 7.84
N MET A 84 -6.98 -16.89 6.77
CA MET A 84 -7.86 -18.04 6.53
C MET A 84 -7.07 -19.33 6.42
N ARG A 85 -5.98 -19.34 5.66
CA ARG A 85 -5.10 -20.49 5.54
C ARG A 85 -4.51 -20.91 6.90
N ALA A 86 -4.16 -19.94 7.74
CA ALA A 86 -3.64 -20.22 9.07
C ALA A 86 -4.68 -20.88 9.95
N ARG A 87 -5.94 -20.43 9.86
CA ARG A 87 -7.06 -21.03 10.60
C ARG A 87 -7.32 -22.47 10.17
N GLU A 88 -7.08 -22.77 8.90
CA GLU A 88 -7.23 -24.10 8.34
C GLU A 88 -6.00 -24.99 8.56
N GLY A 89 -4.98 -24.48 9.24
CA GLY A 89 -3.76 -25.23 9.53
C GLY A 89 -2.77 -25.33 8.37
N ASN A 90 -2.97 -24.53 7.32
CA ASN A 90 -2.16 -24.59 6.09
C ASN A 90 -1.09 -23.50 6.02
N ALA A 91 -0.88 -22.74 7.09
CA ALA A 91 0.13 -21.69 7.08
C ALA A 91 1.49 -22.25 7.50
N SER A 92 2.54 -21.79 6.81
CA SER A 92 3.92 -22.15 7.14
C SER A 92 4.39 -21.48 8.44
N ASN A 93 3.79 -20.32 8.81
CA ASN A 93 4.15 -19.60 10.02
C ASN A 93 2.88 -19.00 10.66
N PRO A 94 2.20 -19.77 11.54
CA PRO A 94 0.97 -19.31 12.20
C PRO A 94 1.15 -18.05 13.05
N GLU A 95 2.30 -17.88 13.70
CA GLU A 95 2.57 -16.70 14.53
C GLU A 95 2.61 -15.42 13.69
N ARG A 96 3.23 -15.50 12.53
CA ARG A 96 3.28 -14.37 11.59
C ARG A 96 1.88 -14.06 11.05
N ALA A 97 1.08 -15.07 10.81
CA ALA A 97 -0.29 -14.88 10.36
C ALA A 97 -1.12 -14.11 11.37
N LYS A 98 -0.94 -14.36 12.66
CA LYS A 98 -1.60 -13.59 13.72
C LYS A 98 -1.21 -12.11 13.71
N LYS A 99 0.08 -11.82 13.49
CA LYS A 99 0.55 -10.45 13.37
C LYS A 99 -0.03 -9.75 12.14
N MET A 100 -0.15 -10.48 11.05
CA MET A 100 -0.77 -9.97 9.82
C MET A 100 -2.25 -9.70 10.00
N ALA A 101 -2.95 -10.53 10.77
CA ALA A 101 -4.36 -10.31 11.07
C ALA A 101 -4.59 -8.96 11.76
N ALA A 102 -3.69 -8.56 12.64
CA ALA A 102 -3.77 -7.26 13.32
C ALA A 102 -3.60 -6.08 12.37
N ALA A 103 -2.95 -6.27 11.22
CA ALA A 103 -2.77 -5.20 10.24
C ALA A 103 -4.02 -4.94 9.40
N ILE A 104 -4.94 -5.88 9.30
CA ILE A 104 -6.13 -5.75 8.45
C ILE A 104 -7.00 -4.54 8.83
N PRO A 105 -7.37 -4.34 10.11
CA PRO A 105 -8.12 -3.14 10.49
C PRO A 105 -7.36 -1.85 10.22
N ILE A 106 -6.04 -1.86 10.36
CA ILE A 106 -5.19 -0.69 10.10
C ILE A 106 -5.32 -0.31 8.62
N LEU A 107 -5.21 -1.28 7.72
CA LEU A 107 -5.34 -1.06 6.28
C LEU A 107 -6.73 -0.54 5.91
N ALA A 108 -7.77 -1.11 6.50
CA ALA A 108 -9.15 -0.67 6.26
C ALA A 108 -9.36 0.77 6.71
N ASN A 109 -8.83 1.14 7.88
CA ASN A 109 -8.92 2.50 8.39
C ASN A 109 -8.17 3.49 7.49
N MET A 110 -7.01 3.12 6.98
CA MET A 110 -6.24 3.99 6.09
C MET A 110 -6.98 4.21 4.78
N ALA A 111 -7.60 3.18 4.23
CA ALA A 111 -8.43 3.31 3.03
C ALA A 111 -9.63 4.24 3.30
N GLU A 112 -10.29 4.07 4.42
CA GLU A 112 -11.43 4.90 4.81
C GLU A 112 -11.04 6.37 4.95
N GLN A 113 -9.90 6.67 5.57
CA GLN A 113 -9.44 8.03 5.72
C GLN A 113 -9.17 8.70 4.36
N LEU A 114 -8.61 7.97 3.42
CA LEU A 114 -8.38 8.49 2.07
C LEU A 114 -9.67 8.77 1.32
N ILE A 115 -10.71 7.99 1.56
CA ILE A 115 -12.03 8.22 0.95
C ILE A 115 -12.66 9.49 1.51
N LYS A 116 -12.50 9.75 2.80
CA LYS A 116 -13.06 10.94 3.46
C LYS A 116 -12.32 12.22 3.10
N ASP A 117 -11.06 12.12 2.76
CA ASP A 117 -10.26 13.26 2.32
C ASP A 117 -10.56 13.57 0.84
#